data_3a4db44a4c5205d370c9b6e3fd8591e4
#
_entry.id   3a4db44a4c5205d370c9b6e3fd8591e4
#
_cell.length_a   1.000
_cell.length_b   1.000
_cell.length_c   1.000
_cell.angle_alpha   90.00
_cell.angle_beta   90.00
_cell.angle_gamma   90.00
#
_symmetry.space_group_name_H-M   'P 1'
#
loop_
_entity.id
_entity.type
_entity.pdbx_description
1 polymer ?
#
loop_
_entity_poly.entity_id
_entity_poly.type
_entity_poly.pdbx_seq_one_letter_code
_entity_poly.pdbx_strand_id
1 'polypeptide(L)'
;MTSFSPGAVRHLPPVVNEPIRSYAPGSPERASLQARLAAMETERPDIAVVIGGKEIRTGATRQATSPHKHRHVTATWHQATADDVHAAIADGQRA
;
A
#
# COMPACT_ATOMS: atom_id res chain seq x y z
N MET A 1 32.89 2.65 2.51
CA MET A 1 33.26 3.87 1.80
C MET A 1 33.22 3.61 0.30
N THR A 2 32.31 4.25 -0.38
CA THR A 2 32.18 4.11 -1.83
C THR A 2 33.27 4.91 -2.52
N SER A 3 34.16 4.24 -3.24
CA SER A 3 35.14 4.93 -4.08
C SER A 3 34.42 5.52 -5.31
N PHE A 4 34.59 6.81 -5.49
CA PHE A 4 34.07 7.52 -6.65
C PHE A 4 35.12 7.47 -7.75
N SER A 5 34.80 6.83 -8.88
CA SER A 5 35.68 6.85 -10.05
C SER A 5 35.49 8.15 -10.82
N PRO A 6 36.49 9.06 -10.86
CA PRO A 6 36.40 10.24 -11.71
C PRO A 6 36.35 9.79 -13.19
N GLY A 7 35.35 10.24 -13.92
CA GLY A 7 35.15 9.87 -15.32
C GLY A 7 34.12 8.77 -15.58
N ALA A 8 33.50 8.21 -14.54
CA ALA A 8 32.36 7.31 -14.72
C ALA A 8 31.17 8.07 -15.26
N VAL A 9 30.81 7.82 -16.51
CA VAL A 9 29.59 8.37 -17.11
C VAL A 9 28.40 7.55 -16.60
N ARG A 10 27.58 8.15 -15.75
CA ARG A 10 26.35 7.54 -15.29
C ARG A 10 25.23 7.96 -16.22
N HIS A 11 24.70 6.99 -16.94
CA HIS A 11 23.52 7.20 -17.77
C HIS A 11 22.27 7.01 -16.91
N LEU A 12 21.57 8.10 -16.63
CA LEU A 12 20.24 8.02 -16.05
C LEU A 12 19.24 7.67 -17.16
N PRO A 13 18.26 6.80 -16.89
CA PRO A 13 17.19 6.57 -17.85
C PRO A 13 16.43 7.88 -18.10
N PRO A 14 15.90 8.08 -19.33
CA PRO A 14 15.12 9.28 -19.62
C PRO A 14 13.93 9.37 -18.69
N VAL A 15 13.69 10.57 -18.18
CA VAL A 15 12.51 10.84 -17.35
C VAL A 15 11.32 10.99 -18.29
N VAL A 16 10.38 10.06 -18.19
CA VAL A 16 9.15 10.07 -18.98
C VAL A 16 7.94 9.98 -18.05
N ASN A 17 6.87 10.67 -18.41
CA ASN A 17 5.61 10.53 -17.71
C ASN A 17 4.95 9.20 -18.04
N GLU A 18 4.08 8.75 -17.15
CA GLU A 18 3.23 7.60 -17.42
C GLU A 18 2.36 7.85 -18.66
N PRO A 19 2.06 6.80 -19.45
CA PRO A 19 1.22 6.98 -20.62
C PRO A 19 -0.18 7.43 -20.23
N ILE A 20 -0.67 8.46 -20.92
CA ILE A 20 -2.06 8.92 -20.77
C ILE A 20 -2.96 7.94 -21.50
N ARG A 21 -3.89 7.34 -20.75
CA ARG A 21 -4.81 6.34 -21.31
C ARG A 21 -6.22 6.90 -21.42
N SER A 22 -6.90 6.54 -22.49
CA SER A 22 -8.31 6.83 -22.65
C SER A 22 -9.14 5.70 -22.04
N TYR A 23 -10.11 6.05 -21.21
CA TYR A 23 -11.08 5.10 -20.64
C TYR A 23 -12.44 5.23 -21.32
N ALA A 24 -12.43 5.48 -22.62
CA ALA A 24 -13.62 5.64 -23.42
C ALA A 24 -14.46 4.35 -23.43
N PRO A 25 -15.79 4.45 -23.64
CA PRO A 25 -16.65 3.28 -23.77
C PRO A 25 -16.13 2.29 -24.80
N GLY A 26 -16.06 1.00 -24.42
CA GLY A 26 -15.55 -0.08 -25.28
C GLY A 26 -14.03 -0.20 -25.34
N SER A 27 -13.26 0.67 -24.66
CA SER A 27 -11.81 0.56 -24.64
C SER A 27 -11.33 -0.59 -23.74
N PRO A 28 -10.19 -1.23 -24.09
CA PRO A 28 -9.61 -2.28 -23.25
C PRO A 28 -9.23 -1.77 -21.86
N GLU A 29 -8.78 -0.52 -21.76
CA GLU A 29 -8.40 0.12 -20.48
C GLU A 29 -9.62 0.26 -19.56
N ARG A 30 -10.78 0.65 -20.12
CA ARG A 30 -12.02 0.74 -19.36
C ARG A 30 -12.47 -0.62 -18.86
N ALA A 31 -12.41 -1.65 -19.70
CA ALA A 31 -12.75 -3.01 -19.29
C ALA A 31 -11.85 -3.53 -18.17
N SER A 32 -10.54 -3.28 -18.27
CA SER A 32 -9.57 -3.63 -17.24
C SER A 32 -9.85 -2.91 -15.92
N LEU A 33 -10.13 -1.62 -15.97
CA LEU A 33 -10.47 -0.82 -14.80
C LEU A 33 -11.75 -1.35 -14.12
N GLN A 34 -12.81 -1.59 -14.88
CA GLN A 34 -14.06 -2.11 -14.35
C GLN A 34 -13.90 -3.48 -13.70
N ALA A 35 -13.09 -4.36 -14.30
CA ALA A 35 -12.79 -5.67 -13.74
C ALA A 35 -12.02 -5.53 -12.43
N ARG A 36 -11.04 -4.62 -12.35
CA ARG A 36 -10.28 -4.39 -11.12
C ARG A 36 -11.16 -3.80 -10.00
N LEU A 37 -12.02 -2.85 -10.32
CA LEU A 37 -12.95 -2.27 -9.35
C LEU A 37 -13.91 -3.32 -8.79
N ALA A 38 -14.46 -4.18 -9.65
CA ALA A 38 -15.32 -5.28 -9.21
C ALA A 38 -14.58 -6.26 -8.29
N ALA A 39 -13.34 -6.60 -8.61
CA ALA A 39 -12.51 -7.45 -7.76
C ALA A 39 -12.24 -6.80 -6.40
N MET A 40 -11.85 -5.53 -6.38
CA MET A 40 -11.59 -4.78 -5.14
C MET A 40 -12.83 -4.65 -4.26
N GLU A 41 -14.01 -4.57 -4.85
CA GLU A 41 -15.26 -4.50 -4.09
C GLU A 41 -15.51 -5.77 -3.26
N THR A 42 -15.01 -6.91 -3.71
CA THR A 42 -15.12 -8.18 -2.99
C THR A 42 -13.96 -8.49 -2.06
N GLU A 43 -12.84 -7.79 -2.21
CA GLU A 43 -11.67 -7.98 -1.36
C GLU A 43 -11.94 -7.51 0.07
N ARG A 44 -11.45 -8.28 1.05
CA ARG A 44 -11.55 -7.97 2.46
C ARG A 44 -10.19 -8.21 3.11
N PRO A 45 -9.20 -7.33 2.86
CA PRO A 45 -7.88 -7.51 3.44
C PRO A 45 -7.93 -7.42 4.96
N ASP A 46 -7.15 -8.28 5.60
CA ASP A 46 -6.88 -8.23 7.03
C ASP A 46 -5.56 -7.51 7.25
N ILE A 47 -5.64 -6.29 7.76
CA ILE A 47 -4.50 -5.38 7.86
C ILE A 47 -3.88 -5.50 9.24
N ALA A 48 -2.65 -6.00 9.27
CA ALA A 48 -1.87 -6.13 10.49
C ALA A 48 -1.13 -4.84 10.83
N VAL A 49 -0.71 -4.71 12.08
CA VAL A 49 0.29 -3.73 12.50
C VAL A 49 1.65 -4.22 12.00
N VAL A 50 2.45 -3.34 11.40
CA VAL A 50 3.79 -3.70 10.90
C VAL A 50 4.84 -2.96 11.71
N ILE A 51 5.68 -3.71 12.42
CA ILE A 51 6.78 -3.18 13.23
C ILE A 51 8.04 -3.99 12.93
N GLY A 52 9.12 -3.32 12.56
CA GLY A 52 10.39 -3.98 12.25
C GLY A 52 10.29 -4.99 11.11
N GLY A 53 9.43 -4.73 10.13
CA GLY A 53 9.20 -5.62 9.00
C GLY A 53 8.35 -6.85 9.33
N LYS A 54 7.83 -6.94 10.55
CA LYS A 54 6.98 -8.05 11.00
C LYS A 54 5.52 -7.64 11.09
N GLU A 55 4.65 -8.50 10.60
CA GLU A 55 3.21 -8.33 10.76
C GLU A 55 2.76 -8.83 12.14
N ILE A 56 2.05 -7.98 12.86
CA ILE A 56 1.53 -8.27 14.20
C ILE A 56 0.01 -8.16 14.17
N ARG A 57 -0.67 -9.26 14.48
CA ARG A 57 -2.11 -9.30 14.61
C ARG A 57 -2.49 -9.33 16.08
N THR A 58 -2.98 -8.20 16.55
CA THR A 58 -3.30 -8.01 17.99
C THR A 58 -4.61 -8.66 18.41
N GLY A 59 -5.49 -8.96 17.46
CA GLY A 59 -6.83 -9.46 17.74
C GLY A 59 -7.86 -8.38 18.09
N ALA A 60 -7.42 -7.16 18.40
CA ALA A 60 -8.31 -6.02 18.61
C ALA A 60 -8.64 -5.37 17.26
N THR A 61 -9.63 -5.92 16.58
CA THR A 61 -9.94 -5.56 15.20
C THR A 61 -11.02 -4.47 15.10
N ARG A 62 -10.93 -3.68 14.05
CA ARG A 62 -11.92 -2.71 13.60
C ARG A 62 -12.15 -2.87 12.11
N GLN A 63 -13.27 -2.38 11.65
CA GLN A 63 -13.65 -2.42 10.25
C GLN A 63 -13.52 -1.05 9.61
N ALA A 64 -12.94 -1.01 8.41
CA ALA A 64 -12.99 0.14 7.54
C ALA A 64 -14.21 -0.02 6.62
N THR A 65 -15.02 1.02 6.51
CA THR A 65 -16.24 1.00 5.69
C THR A 65 -16.16 2.06 4.60
N SER A 66 -16.88 1.81 3.52
CA SER A 66 -16.98 2.79 2.43
C SER A 66 -17.76 4.03 2.90
N PRO A 67 -17.26 5.26 2.65
CA PRO A 67 -17.93 6.48 3.09
C PRO A 67 -19.35 6.67 2.52
N HIS A 68 -19.57 6.19 1.30
CA HIS A 68 -20.85 6.34 0.60
C HIS A 68 -21.74 5.10 0.69
N LYS A 69 -21.24 4.02 1.29
CA LYS A 69 -21.96 2.75 1.43
C LYS A 69 -21.54 2.09 2.74
N HIS A 70 -22.07 2.57 3.85
CA HIS A 70 -21.59 2.24 5.19
C HIS A 70 -21.71 0.75 5.57
N ARG A 71 -22.56 0.01 4.89
CA ARG A 71 -22.67 -1.45 5.08
C ARG A 71 -21.58 -2.23 4.35
N HIS A 72 -20.86 -1.56 3.46
CA HIS A 72 -19.79 -2.17 2.69
C HIS A 72 -18.48 -2.07 3.48
N VAL A 73 -18.04 -3.19 4.04
CA VAL A 73 -16.76 -3.31 4.72
C VAL A 73 -15.66 -3.47 3.68
N THR A 74 -14.68 -2.57 3.65
CA THR A 74 -13.57 -2.60 2.71
C THR A 74 -12.36 -3.34 3.25
N ALA A 75 -12.17 -3.35 4.56
CA ALA A 75 -11.05 -4.02 5.21
C ALA A 75 -11.33 -4.23 6.69
N THR A 76 -10.60 -5.16 7.29
CA THR A 76 -10.48 -5.31 8.74
C THR A 76 -9.05 -4.97 9.12
N TRP A 77 -8.85 -4.22 10.19
CA TRP A 77 -7.52 -3.83 10.63
C TRP A 77 -7.35 -4.07 12.14
N HIS A 78 -6.12 -4.33 12.53
CA HIS A 78 -5.77 -4.57 13.92
C HIS A 78 -5.31 -3.28 14.58
N GLN A 79 -5.86 -2.97 15.75
CA GLN A 79 -5.45 -1.83 16.55
C GLN A 79 -4.13 -2.15 17.26
N ALA A 80 -3.18 -1.21 17.22
CA ALA A 80 -1.96 -1.30 18.00
C ALA A 80 -2.26 -1.13 19.49
N THR A 81 -1.56 -1.89 20.31
CA THR A 81 -1.56 -1.73 21.77
C THR A 81 -0.49 -0.71 22.19
N ALA A 82 -0.52 -0.29 23.46
CA ALA A 82 0.54 0.56 24.00
C ALA A 82 1.92 -0.11 23.90
N ASP A 83 1.98 -1.42 24.12
CA ASP A 83 3.24 -2.19 24.00
C ASP A 83 3.73 -2.21 22.56
N ASP A 84 2.83 -2.30 21.58
CA ASP A 84 3.18 -2.22 20.16
C ASP A 84 3.80 -0.85 19.82
N VAL A 85 3.24 0.22 20.34
CA VAL A 85 3.78 1.58 20.14
C VAL A 85 5.18 1.70 20.74
N HIS A 86 5.40 1.18 21.95
CA HIS A 86 6.72 1.16 22.56
C HIS A 86 7.72 0.32 21.75
N ALA A 87 7.30 -0.82 21.25
CA ALA A 87 8.12 -1.66 20.37
C ALA A 87 8.48 -0.95 19.07
N ALA A 88 7.55 -0.21 18.48
CA ALA A 88 7.80 0.56 17.26
C ALA A 88 8.83 1.67 17.50
N ILE A 89 8.76 2.38 18.63
CA ILE A 89 9.73 3.41 19.01
C ILE A 89 11.12 2.79 19.18
N ALA A 90 11.21 1.67 19.89
CA ALA A 90 12.49 0.98 20.12
C ALA A 90 13.10 0.48 18.79
N ASP A 91 12.27 -0.02 17.88
CA ASP A 91 12.71 -0.47 16.57
C ASP A 91 13.21 0.70 15.73
N GLY A 92 12.49 1.82 15.73
CA GLY A 92 12.90 3.04 15.04
C GLY A 92 14.24 3.59 15.52
N GLN A 93 14.54 3.46 16.81
CA GLN A 93 15.83 3.88 17.37
C GLN A 93 16.99 2.99 16.96
N ARG A 94 16.74 1.73 16.63
CA ARG A 94 17.75 0.79 16.13
C ARG A 94 18.01 0.91 14.64
N ALA A 95 17.12 1.53 13.90
CA ALA A 95 17.23 1.70 12.45
C ALA A 95 18.35 2.68 12.04
#